data_db1bc050f9cd5ed5676fdbfb1d2b2e49
#
_entry.id   db1bc050f9cd5ed5676fdbfb1d2b2e49
#
_cell.length_a   1.000
_cell.length_b   1.000
_cell.length_c   1.000
_cell.angle_alpha   90.00
_cell.angle_beta   90.00
_cell.angle_gamma   90.00
#
_symmetry.space_group_name_H-M   'P 1'
#
loop_
_entity.id
_entity.type
_entity.pdbx_description
1 polymer ?
#
loop_
_entity_poly.entity_id
_entity_poly.type
_entity_poly.pdbx_seq_one_letter_code
_entity_poly.pdbx_strand_id
1 'polypeptide(L)'
;MLQRLISDRKIHVLVATPSGVSGQGGIDRIMGALKQEFERQEIADIDVCFLASRGPGHVGLSIFYMLGFCLRMLKARLAGRADVIHINISVSGSTYRKMVIAACARLLSIPYVLHLHGAQYQTFWKADRGFISRRIKALFEHADRVIVLGRLWRDFVADRAPGAAGNIVIVPNATEVPLLAHVGGGDYVHILFLGRIGDRKGVPQLLEALHRMSPVKNWRATIAGDGEVEAARKKSAALGIADRIAFPGWVGPDDVASLISSADILVLPSFAENLPMSVIEGMAAGLAVVATPVGAVEDIITDGQSGLLVPPGDVTALTDALSRLVENPALRARLGAGAMAVHRERLELAPFVGAICDVW
;
A
#
# COMPACT_ATOMS: atom_id res chain seq x y z
N MET A 1 -13.61 -16.37 -34.54
CA MET A 1 -14.04 -17.78 -34.35
C MET A 1 -12.91 -18.66 -33.76
N LEU A 2 -11.67 -18.18 -33.68
CA LEU A 2 -10.53 -18.87 -33.01
C LEU A 2 -10.34 -18.51 -31.50
N GLN A 3 -11.05 -17.53 -30.97
CA GLN A 3 -11.02 -17.10 -29.56
C GLN A 3 -11.97 -17.89 -28.63
N ARG A 4 -12.73 -18.86 -29.13
CA ARG A 4 -13.71 -19.66 -28.34
C ARG A 4 -13.28 -21.10 -28.08
N LEU A 5 -12.05 -21.50 -28.40
CA LEU A 5 -11.56 -22.89 -28.23
C LEU A 5 -10.53 -23.05 -27.07
N ILE A 6 -10.35 -22.04 -26.19
CA ILE A 6 -9.47 -22.12 -25.00
C ILE A 6 -10.32 -22.14 -23.71
N SER A 7 -11.53 -22.67 -23.75
CA SER A 7 -12.58 -22.40 -22.78
C SER A 7 -12.77 -23.42 -21.65
N ASP A 8 -11.92 -24.42 -21.46
CA ASP A 8 -12.13 -25.41 -20.37
C ASP A 8 -10.96 -25.61 -19.41
N ARG A 9 -9.86 -24.88 -19.59
CA ARG A 9 -8.68 -25.01 -18.72
C ARG A 9 -8.55 -23.81 -17.80
N LYS A 10 -8.56 -24.04 -16.48
CA LYS A 10 -8.24 -23.03 -15.46
C LYS A 10 -6.82 -22.50 -15.64
N ILE A 11 -6.66 -21.18 -15.49
CA ILE A 11 -5.34 -20.52 -15.39
C ILE A 11 -4.80 -20.71 -13.96
N HIS A 12 -3.60 -21.26 -13.82
CA HIS A 12 -2.96 -21.46 -12.53
C HIS A 12 -1.92 -20.38 -12.26
N VAL A 13 -2.15 -19.55 -11.24
CA VAL A 13 -1.30 -18.43 -10.84
C VAL A 13 -0.61 -18.72 -9.51
N LEU A 14 0.73 -18.62 -9.49
CA LEU A 14 1.50 -18.67 -8.25
C LEU A 14 1.88 -17.25 -7.81
N VAL A 15 1.40 -16.82 -6.66
CA VAL A 15 1.63 -15.47 -6.13
C VAL A 15 2.73 -15.49 -5.08
N ALA A 16 3.83 -14.80 -5.35
CA ALA A 16 4.96 -14.65 -4.44
C ALA A 16 4.74 -13.45 -3.49
N THR A 17 4.29 -13.69 -2.28
CA THR A 17 4.13 -12.68 -1.22
C THR A 17 5.31 -12.70 -0.23
N PRO A 18 5.50 -11.68 0.62
CA PRO A 18 6.50 -11.73 1.68
C PRO A 18 6.29 -12.89 2.66
N SER A 19 5.13 -12.95 3.31
CA SER A 19 4.83 -13.88 4.42
C SER A 19 3.63 -14.80 4.17
N GLY A 20 3.18 -14.93 2.93
CA GLY A 20 1.90 -15.52 2.58
C GLY A 20 0.81 -14.45 2.64
N VAL A 21 -0.39 -14.81 3.09
CA VAL A 21 -1.52 -13.88 3.27
C VAL A 21 -1.75 -13.51 4.74
N SER A 22 -0.91 -13.99 5.66
CA SER A 22 -1.03 -13.77 7.10
C SER A 22 -0.03 -12.75 7.65
N GLY A 23 0.73 -12.07 6.79
CA GLY A 23 1.70 -11.05 7.19
C GLY A 23 1.06 -9.72 7.56
N GLN A 24 1.77 -8.93 8.39
CA GLN A 24 1.31 -7.62 8.87
C GLN A 24 1.69 -6.46 7.94
N GLY A 25 2.45 -6.71 6.88
CA GLY A 25 2.90 -5.70 5.92
C GLY A 25 1.83 -5.30 4.91
N GLY A 26 1.95 -4.11 4.31
CA GLY A 26 1.00 -3.61 3.31
C GLY A 26 0.82 -4.55 2.12
N ILE A 27 1.88 -5.23 1.66
CA ILE A 27 1.80 -6.21 0.58
C ILE A 27 0.97 -7.43 1.01
N ASP A 28 1.22 -7.97 2.21
CA ASP A 28 0.49 -9.14 2.69
C ASP A 28 -0.99 -8.79 2.93
N ARG A 29 -1.29 -7.55 3.38
CA ARG A 29 -2.66 -7.06 3.56
C ARG A 29 -3.43 -6.99 2.24
N ILE A 30 -2.88 -6.33 1.21
CA ILE A 30 -3.57 -6.23 -0.09
C ILE A 30 -3.69 -7.59 -0.79
N MET A 31 -2.70 -8.47 -0.66
CA MET A 31 -2.77 -9.83 -1.20
C MET A 31 -3.73 -10.72 -0.39
N GLY A 32 -3.89 -10.48 0.90
CA GLY A 32 -4.91 -11.12 1.74
C GLY A 32 -6.32 -10.70 1.32
N ALA A 33 -6.54 -9.40 1.12
CA ALA A 33 -7.80 -8.85 0.62
C ALA A 33 -8.13 -9.38 -0.79
N LEU A 34 -7.13 -9.42 -1.69
CA LEU A 34 -7.27 -10.03 -3.01
C LEU A 34 -7.74 -11.49 -2.91
N LYS A 35 -7.14 -12.28 -2.01
CA LYS A 35 -7.51 -13.67 -1.83
C LYS A 35 -8.96 -13.81 -1.35
N GLN A 36 -9.35 -13.06 -0.32
CA GLN A 36 -10.71 -13.12 0.24
C GLN A 36 -11.76 -12.72 -0.79
N GLU A 37 -11.51 -11.63 -1.51
CA GLU A 37 -12.44 -11.15 -2.53
C GLU A 37 -12.50 -12.10 -3.73
N PHE A 38 -11.38 -12.70 -4.13
CA PHE A 38 -11.30 -13.72 -5.16
C PHE A 38 -12.16 -14.95 -4.81
N GLU A 39 -12.06 -15.42 -3.53
CA GLU A 39 -12.87 -16.52 -3.01
C GLU A 39 -14.37 -16.13 -2.95
N ARG A 40 -14.69 -14.88 -2.58
CA ARG A 40 -16.06 -14.35 -2.50
C ARG A 40 -16.74 -14.25 -3.87
N GLN A 41 -16.00 -13.88 -4.91
CA GLN A 41 -16.51 -13.76 -6.28
C GLN A 41 -16.64 -15.10 -6.99
N GLU A 42 -16.17 -16.21 -6.39
CA GLU A 42 -16.18 -17.56 -6.97
C GLU A 42 -15.64 -17.61 -8.41
N ILE A 43 -14.51 -16.94 -8.66
CA ILE A 43 -13.89 -16.87 -9.99
C ILE A 43 -13.43 -18.27 -10.41
N ALA A 44 -14.21 -18.91 -11.27
CA ALA A 44 -14.06 -20.34 -11.59
C ALA A 44 -12.86 -20.65 -12.49
N ASP A 45 -12.47 -19.71 -13.36
CA ASP A 45 -11.51 -19.95 -14.44
C ASP A 45 -10.04 -19.74 -14.04
N ILE A 46 -9.78 -19.25 -12.82
CA ILE A 46 -8.44 -18.98 -12.31
C ILE A 46 -8.25 -19.72 -10.98
N ASP A 47 -7.12 -20.39 -10.83
CA ASP A 47 -6.69 -21.04 -9.58
C ASP A 47 -5.45 -20.30 -9.03
N VAL A 48 -5.57 -19.69 -7.86
CA VAL A 48 -4.52 -18.82 -7.28
C VAL A 48 -3.91 -19.46 -6.05
N CYS A 49 -2.59 -19.66 -6.06
CA CYS A 49 -1.84 -20.18 -4.94
C CYS A 49 -0.88 -19.12 -4.37
N PHE A 50 -1.14 -18.65 -3.15
CA PHE A 50 -0.30 -17.67 -2.45
C PHE A 50 0.82 -18.36 -1.66
N LEU A 51 2.07 -18.01 -1.95
CA LEU A 51 3.24 -18.63 -1.38
C LEU A 51 4.19 -17.59 -0.76
N ALA A 52 4.65 -17.89 0.47
CA ALA A 52 5.65 -17.04 1.12
C ALA A 52 7.01 -17.15 0.41
N SER A 53 7.64 -15.99 0.18
CA SER A 53 8.97 -15.87 -0.43
C SER A 53 10.05 -15.36 0.53
N ARG A 54 9.63 -14.85 1.70
CA ARG A 54 10.49 -14.43 2.82
C ARG A 54 10.23 -15.29 4.05
N GLY A 55 8.94 -15.55 4.34
CA GLY A 55 8.49 -16.23 5.55
C GLY A 55 8.65 -15.40 6.83
N PRO A 56 8.15 -15.89 7.96
CA PRO A 56 8.36 -15.31 9.29
C PRO A 56 9.80 -15.48 9.78
N GLY A 57 10.16 -14.73 10.82
CA GLY A 57 11.44 -14.85 11.52
C GLY A 57 12.59 -14.08 10.90
N HIS A 58 13.81 -14.54 11.20
CA HIS A 58 15.04 -13.84 10.80
C HIS A 58 15.23 -13.81 9.28
N VAL A 59 15.74 -12.67 8.77
CA VAL A 59 15.94 -12.44 7.32
C VAL A 59 16.78 -13.52 6.64
N GLY A 60 17.76 -14.12 7.34
CA GLY A 60 18.57 -15.21 6.82
C GLY A 60 17.79 -16.47 6.43
N LEU A 61 16.66 -16.74 7.09
CA LEU A 61 15.79 -17.87 6.76
C LEU A 61 15.04 -17.67 5.44
N SER A 62 15.00 -16.45 4.93
CA SER A 62 14.28 -16.13 3.68
C SER A 62 14.83 -16.86 2.45
N ILE A 63 16.09 -17.34 2.51
CA ILE A 63 16.67 -18.14 1.42
C ILE A 63 15.96 -19.49 1.28
N PHE A 64 15.60 -20.13 2.40
CA PHE A 64 14.87 -21.41 2.38
C PHE A 64 13.45 -21.24 1.85
N TYR A 65 12.76 -20.16 2.22
CA TYR A 65 11.44 -19.84 1.67
C TYR A 65 11.50 -19.56 0.17
N MET A 66 12.50 -18.81 -0.28
CA MET A 66 12.73 -18.54 -1.69
C MET A 66 13.01 -19.84 -2.48
N LEU A 67 13.90 -20.71 -1.96
CA LEU A 67 14.18 -21.99 -2.59
C LEU A 67 12.96 -22.92 -2.57
N GLY A 68 12.20 -22.93 -1.46
CA GLY A 68 10.93 -23.65 -1.36
C GLY A 68 9.90 -23.17 -2.38
N PHE A 69 9.83 -21.85 -2.63
CA PHE A 69 9.01 -21.29 -3.70
C PHE A 69 9.44 -21.79 -5.08
N CYS A 70 10.73 -21.74 -5.40
CA CYS A 70 11.26 -22.24 -6.67
C CYS A 70 11.00 -23.74 -6.89
N LEU A 71 11.12 -24.56 -5.83
CA LEU A 71 10.81 -26.00 -5.89
C LEU A 71 9.32 -26.26 -6.12
N ARG A 72 8.44 -25.49 -5.46
CA ARG A 72 6.99 -25.59 -5.69
C ARG A 72 6.60 -25.14 -7.10
N MET A 73 7.23 -24.07 -7.60
CA MET A 73 7.05 -23.61 -8.97
C MET A 73 7.45 -24.69 -9.99
N LEU A 74 8.61 -25.36 -9.78
CA LEU A 74 9.04 -26.47 -10.63
C LEU A 74 8.03 -27.64 -10.59
N LYS A 75 7.60 -28.05 -9.40
CA LYS A 75 6.57 -29.11 -9.25
C LYS A 75 5.26 -28.74 -9.92
N ALA A 76 4.80 -27.51 -9.73
CA ALA A 76 3.58 -27.01 -10.37
C ALA A 76 3.71 -27.00 -11.90
N ARG A 77 4.87 -26.58 -12.43
CA ARG A 77 5.14 -26.57 -13.89
C ARG A 77 5.09 -28.00 -14.48
N LEU A 78 5.72 -28.95 -13.80
CA LEU A 78 5.71 -30.37 -14.23
C LEU A 78 4.31 -30.98 -14.15
N ALA A 79 3.46 -30.51 -13.24
CA ALA A 79 2.06 -30.92 -13.11
C ALA A 79 1.10 -30.16 -14.04
N GLY A 80 1.58 -29.24 -14.88
CA GLY A 80 0.75 -28.40 -15.73
C GLY A 80 -0.11 -27.39 -14.97
N ARG A 81 0.33 -26.97 -13.75
CA ARG A 81 -0.38 -26.07 -12.82
C ARG A 81 0.42 -24.81 -12.49
N ALA A 82 1.13 -24.23 -13.47
CA ALA A 82 1.85 -22.97 -13.34
C ALA A 82 1.85 -22.27 -14.70
N ASP A 83 0.87 -21.44 -14.92
CA ASP A 83 0.69 -20.69 -16.15
C ASP A 83 1.28 -19.27 -16.00
N VAL A 84 1.19 -18.65 -14.81
CA VAL A 84 1.72 -17.29 -14.52
C VAL A 84 2.32 -17.25 -13.11
N ILE A 85 3.41 -16.50 -12.96
CA ILE A 85 3.98 -16.17 -11.63
C ILE A 85 3.74 -14.69 -11.34
N HIS A 86 2.93 -14.38 -10.33
CA HIS A 86 2.74 -13.00 -9.85
C HIS A 86 3.76 -12.68 -8.76
N ILE A 87 4.64 -11.72 -9.01
CA ILE A 87 5.78 -11.40 -8.16
C ILE A 87 5.58 -10.03 -7.51
N ASN A 88 5.22 -10.00 -6.23
CA ASN A 88 5.17 -8.77 -5.45
C ASN A 88 6.59 -8.33 -5.08
N ILE A 89 7.02 -7.16 -5.51
CA ILE A 89 8.39 -6.66 -5.34
C ILE A 89 8.44 -5.39 -4.49
N SER A 90 9.45 -5.31 -3.62
CA SER A 90 9.81 -4.13 -2.84
C SER A 90 11.32 -3.98 -2.81
N VAL A 91 11.85 -2.98 -2.11
CA VAL A 91 13.28 -2.62 -2.10
C VAL A 91 14.21 -3.70 -1.53
N SER A 92 15.52 -3.57 -1.81
CA SER A 92 16.62 -4.31 -1.18
C SER A 92 16.46 -5.83 -1.25
N GLY A 93 16.50 -6.55 -0.13
CA GLY A 93 16.43 -8.00 -0.06
C GLY A 93 15.19 -8.61 -0.73
N SER A 94 14.07 -7.86 -0.83
CA SER A 94 12.89 -8.27 -1.61
C SER A 94 13.25 -8.39 -3.09
N THR A 95 13.87 -7.37 -3.66
CA THR A 95 14.28 -7.36 -5.07
C THR A 95 15.22 -8.52 -5.40
N TYR A 96 16.25 -8.73 -4.57
CA TYR A 96 17.22 -9.81 -4.83
C TYR A 96 16.58 -11.21 -4.85
N ARG A 97 15.69 -11.50 -3.89
CA ARG A 97 14.94 -12.78 -3.90
C ARG A 97 14.04 -12.92 -5.12
N LYS A 98 13.39 -11.83 -5.54
CA LYS A 98 12.48 -11.84 -6.69
C LYS A 98 13.22 -11.95 -8.02
N MET A 99 14.45 -11.46 -8.10
CA MET A 99 15.33 -11.73 -9.26
C MET A 99 15.62 -13.22 -9.44
N VAL A 100 15.83 -13.95 -8.33
CA VAL A 100 16.03 -15.42 -8.39
C VAL A 100 14.73 -16.12 -8.82
N ILE A 101 13.59 -15.75 -8.23
CA ILE A 101 12.29 -16.33 -8.60
C ILE A 101 11.97 -16.07 -10.09
N ALA A 102 12.19 -14.85 -10.58
CA ALA A 102 11.99 -14.52 -12.00
C ALA A 102 12.96 -15.26 -12.92
N ALA A 103 14.20 -15.44 -12.51
CA ALA A 103 15.17 -16.25 -13.28
C ALA A 103 14.72 -17.72 -13.37
N CYS A 104 14.23 -18.31 -12.27
CA CYS A 104 13.67 -19.65 -12.27
C CYS A 104 12.40 -19.73 -13.15
N ALA A 105 11.50 -18.74 -13.11
CA ALA A 105 10.32 -18.71 -13.96
C ALA A 105 10.71 -18.71 -15.46
N ARG A 106 11.68 -17.88 -15.84
CA ARG A 106 12.21 -17.85 -17.21
C ARG A 106 12.84 -19.16 -17.65
N LEU A 107 13.64 -19.80 -16.79
CA LEU A 107 14.23 -21.12 -17.08
C LEU A 107 13.16 -22.19 -17.32
N LEU A 108 12.02 -22.08 -16.65
CA LEU A 108 10.89 -22.99 -16.79
C LEU A 108 9.91 -22.57 -17.89
N SER A 109 10.21 -21.48 -18.64
CA SER A 109 9.32 -20.88 -19.64
C SER A 109 7.92 -20.59 -19.09
N ILE A 110 7.88 -20.02 -17.87
CA ILE A 110 6.65 -19.52 -17.25
C ILE A 110 6.68 -17.99 -17.30
N PRO A 111 5.68 -17.32 -17.89
CA PRO A 111 5.55 -15.89 -17.86
C PRO A 111 5.41 -15.36 -16.43
N TYR A 112 5.90 -14.14 -16.19
CA TYR A 112 5.75 -13.54 -14.87
C TYR A 112 5.32 -12.08 -14.93
N VAL A 113 4.51 -11.71 -13.95
CA VAL A 113 4.05 -10.34 -13.69
C VAL A 113 4.82 -9.79 -12.50
N LEU A 114 5.33 -8.56 -12.61
CA LEU A 114 5.91 -7.82 -11.50
C LEU A 114 4.87 -6.85 -10.94
N HIS A 115 4.68 -6.83 -9.62
CA HIS A 115 3.83 -5.86 -8.93
C HIS A 115 4.67 -5.04 -7.95
N LEU A 116 4.87 -3.75 -8.27
CA LEU A 116 5.78 -2.86 -7.56
C LEU A 116 5.12 -2.18 -6.36
N HIS A 117 5.56 -2.51 -5.14
CA HIS A 117 5.04 -1.94 -3.88
C HIS A 117 6.05 -1.07 -3.10
N GLY A 118 7.29 -1.02 -3.51
CA GLY A 118 8.35 -0.39 -2.74
C GLY A 118 8.32 1.14 -2.79
N ALA A 119 7.97 1.81 -1.68
CA ALA A 119 7.93 3.28 -1.57
C ALA A 119 9.29 3.98 -1.83
N GLN A 120 10.39 3.32 -1.56
CA GLN A 120 11.76 3.85 -1.74
C GLN A 120 12.46 3.25 -2.96
N TYR A 121 11.73 2.77 -3.94
CA TYR A 121 12.33 2.11 -5.10
C TYR A 121 13.14 3.08 -5.96
N GLN A 122 12.77 4.37 -6.01
CA GLN A 122 13.51 5.41 -6.70
C GLN A 122 14.92 5.63 -6.12
N THR A 123 15.05 5.60 -4.78
CA THR A 123 16.34 5.73 -4.10
C THR A 123 17.15 4.44 -4.12
N PHE A 124 16.47 3.30 -4.13
CA PHE A 124 17.11 1.99 -4.19
C PHE A 124 17.65 1.67 -5.59
N TRP A 125 16.85 1.86 -6.63
CA TRP A 125 17.25 1.64 -8.03
C TRP A 125 17.75 2.96 -8.64
N LYS A 126 18.97 3.32 -8.30
CA LYS A 126 19.63 4.51 -8.83
C LYS A 126 19.94 4.38 -10.33
N ALA A 127 20.15 5.52 -10.99
CA ALA A 127 20.49 5.59 -12.42
C ALA A 127 21.93 5.14 -12.74
N ASP A 128 22.63 4.52 -11.79
CA ASP A 128 23.96 4.01 -12.03
C ASP A 128 23.95 2.87 -13.06
N ARG A 129 25.07 2.70 -13.76
CA ARG A 129 25.27 1.62 -14.73
C ARG A 129 25.85 0.35 -14.09
N GLY A 130 25.77 0.24 -12.77
CA GLY A 130 26.30 -0.88 -12.01
C GLY A 130 25.63 -2.21 -12.36
N PHE A 131 26.32 -3.30 -12.02
CA PHE A 131 25.82 -4.66 -12.30
C PHE A 131 24.41 -4.90 -11.75
N ILE A 132 24.13 -4.46 -10.53
CA ILE A 132 22.82 -4.63 -9.87
C ILE A 132 21.73 -3.86 -10.62
N SER A 133 22.00 -2.58 -10.98
CA SER A 133 21.04 -1.77 -11.74
C SER A 133 20.66 -2.41 -13.07
N ARG A 134 21.65 -2.96 -13.80
CA ARG A 134 21.41 -3.71 -15.05
C ARG A 134 20.56 -4.96 -14.85
N ARG A 135 20.77 -5.68 -13.74
CA ARG A 135 19.98 -6.88 -13.41
C ARG A 135 18.54 -6.50 -13.02
N ILE A 136 18.34 -5.41 -12.29
CA ILE A 136 17.00 -4.90 -11.99
C ILE A 136 16.30 -4.46 -13.28
N LYS A 137 16.99 -3.71 -14.16
CA LYS A 137 16.46 -3.35 -15.48
C LYS A 137 15.98 -4.59 -16.25
N ALA A 138 16.84 -5.61 -16.39
CA ALA A 138 16.48 -6.85 -17.06
C ALA A 138 15.29 -7.58 -16.40
N LEU A 139 15.15 -7.52 -15.05
CA LEU A 139 14.00 -8.06 -14.33
C LEU A 139 12.68 -7.43 -14.80
N PHE A 140 12.66 -6.10 -14.96
CA PHE A 140 11.47 -5.38 -15.43
C PHE A 140 11.23 -5.60 -16.95
N GLU A 141 12.26 -5.57 -17.76
CA GLU A 141 12.14 -5.70 -19.21
C GLU A 141 11.74 -7.11 -19.70
N HIS A 142 11.98 -8.14 -18.89
CA HIS A 142 11.55 -9.50 -19.19
C HIS A 142 10.21 -9.87 -18.53
N ALA A 143 9.58 -8.96 -17.81
CA ALA A 143 8.24 -9.19 -17.27
C ALA A 143 7.19 -9.07 -18.38
N ASP A 144 6.25 -10.00 -18.43
CA ASP A 144 5.13 -9.95 -19.38
C ASP A 144 4.21 -8.77 -19.07
N ARG A 145 4.05 -8.44 -17.80
CA ARG A 145 3.38 -7.24 -17.33
C ARG A 145 4.09 -6.69 -16.08
N VAL A 146 4.04 -5.37 -15.92
CA VAL A 146 4.52 -4.66 -14.74
C VAL A 146 3.38 -3.85 -14.16
N ILE A 147 2.89 -4.25 -13.01
CA ILE A 147 1.86 -3.53 -12.26
C ILE A 147 2.54 -2.49 -11.38
N VAL A 148 2.08 -1.26 -11.50
CA VAL A 148 2.49 -0.12 -10.67
C VAL A 148 1.25 0.57 -10.07
N LEU A 149 1.42 1.27 -8.93
CA LEU A 149 0.28 1.80 -8.19
C LEU A 149 -0.17 3.20 -8.64
N GLY A 150 0.57 3.83 -9.57
CA GLY A 150 0.23 5.16 -10.07
C GLY A 150 1.19 5.68 -11.13
N ARG A 151 0.89 6.90 -11.62
CA ARG A 151 1.59 7.53 -12.76
C ARG A 151 3.07 7.76 -12.50
N LEU A 152 3.42 8.25 -11.31
CA LEU A 152 4.82 8.46 -10.91
C LEU A 152 5.65 7.18 -11.05
N TRP A 153 5.09 6.05 -10.66
CA TRP A 153 5.78 4.75 -10.74
C TRP A 153 5.83 4.19 -12.16
N ARG A 154 4.79 4.43 -12.97
CA ARG A 154 4.82 4.11 -14.42
C ARG A 154 5.97 4.84 -15.11
N ASP A 155 6.05 6.15 -14.90
CA ASP A 155 7.04 7.00 -15.55
C ASP A 155 8.46 6.66 -15.07
N PHE A 156 8.63 6.38 -13.77
CA PHE A 156 9.87 5.91 -13.20
C PHE A 156 10.34 4.58 -13.80
N VAL A 157 9.46 3.59 -13.93
CA VAL A 157 9.82 2.28 -14.51
C VAL A 157 10.10 2.42 -16.00
N ALA A 158 9.31 3.19 -16.74
CA ALA A 158 9.52 3.44 -18.17
C ALA A 158 10.87 4.12 -18.46
N ASP A 159 11.29 5.07 -17.60
CA ASP A 159 12.62 5.70 -17.69
C ASP A 159 13.75 4.70 -17.42
N ARG A 160 13.63 3.88 -16.38
CA ARG A 160 14.69 2.94 -15.94
C ARG A 160 14.77 1.67 -16.77
N ALA A 161 13.64 1.19 -17.28
CA ALA A 161 13.51 0.00 -18.09
C ALA A 161 12.66 0.29 -19.35
N PRO A 162 13.19 1.02 -20.34
CA PRO A 162 12.42 1.40 -21.55
C PRO A 162 11.80 0.21 -22.29
N GLY A 163 12.45 -0.97 -22.25
CA GLY A 163 11.91 -2.19 -22.86
C GLY A 163 10.64 -2.71 -22.17
N ALA A 164 10.34 -2.27 -20.94
CA ALA A 164 9.11 -2.62 -20.25
C ALA A 164 7.96 -1.63 -20.51
N ALA A 165 8.21 -0.46 -21.11
CA ALA A 165 7.26 0.65 -21.20
C ALA A 165 5.88 0.26 -21.75
N GLY A 166 5.84 -0.61 -22.76
CA GLY A 166 4.59 -1.12 -23.35
C GLY A 166 3.83 -2.15 -22.49
N ASN A 167 4.47 -2.65 -21.43
CA ASN A 167 3.92 -3.70 -20.57
C ASN A 167 3.51 -3.18 -19.19
N ILE A 168 3.63 -1.87 -18.93
CA ILE A 168 3.27 -1.27 -17.64
C ILE A 168 1.77 -1.04 -17.56
N VAL A 169 1.16 -1.54 -16.49
CA VAL A 169 -0.25 -1.35 -16.16
C VAL A 169 -0.37 -0.64 -14.81
N ILE A 170 -1.22 0.36 -14.70
CA ILE A 170 -1.51 1.04 -13.43
C ILE A 170 -2.71 0.34 -12.79
N VAL A 171 -2.48 -0.30 -11.65
CA VAL A 171 -3.53 -0.88 -10.80
C VAL A 171 -3.28 -0.36 -9.37
N PRO A 172 -4.03 0.65 -8.90
CA PRO A 172 -3.87 1.18 -7.55
C PRO A 172 -4.27 0.13 -6.52
N ASN A 173 -3.72 0.24 -5.30
CA ASN A 173 -4.24 -0.54 -4.17
C ASN A 173 -5.71 -0.22 -3.93
N ALA A 174 -6.42 -1.17 -3.33
CA ALA A 174 -7.84 -1.08 -3.05
C ALA A 174 -8.18 -1.55 -1.63
N THR A 175 -9.35 -1.18 -1.15
CA THR A 175 -9.88 -1.65 0.14
C THR A 175 -11.36 -1.98 0.03
N GLU A 176 -11.85 -2.78 0.97
CA GLU A 176 -13.28 -2.97 1.15
C GLU A 176 -13.97 -1.68 1.62
N VAL A 177 -15.25 -1.59 1.38
CA VAL A 177 -16.09 -0.57 2.03
C VAL A 177 -16.18 -0.92 3.52
N PRO A 178 -15.95 0.04 4.44
CA PRO A 178 -15.98 -0.23 5.87
C PRO A 178 -17.33 -0.80 6.31
N LEU A 179 -17.29 -1.86 7.12
CA LEU A 179 -18.49 -2.45 7.72
C LEU A 179 -19.07 -1.58 8.85
N LEU A 180 -18.21 -0.86 9.56
CA LEU A 180 -18.62 0.05 10.62
C LEU A 180 -18.95 1.42 10.03
N ALA A 181 -20.13 1.92 10.39
CA ALA A 181 -20.50 3.29 10.03
C ALA A 181 -19.57 4.30 10.70
N HIS A 182 -19.23 5.36 9.99
CA HIS A 182 -18.50 6.50 10.54
C HIS A 182 -19.38 7.23 11.57
N VAL A 183 -18.89 7.36 12.79
CA VAL A 183 -19.58 8.02 13.91
C VAL A 183 -18.85 9.28 14.40
N GLY A 184 -17.58 9.46 14.00
CA GLY A 184 -16.74 10.57 14.42
C GLY A 184 -16.30 10.53 15.89
N GLY A 185 -15.56 11.56 16.30
CA GLY A 185 -14.98 11.68 17.67
C GLY A 185 -15.92 12.19 18.75
N GLY A 186 -17.19 12.47 18.46
CA GLY A 186 -18.17 12.95 19.43
C GLY A 186 -17.91 14.39 19.89
N ASP A 187 -17.66 14.61 21.19
CA ASP A 187 -17.44 15.95 21.77
C ASP A 187 -16.14 16.64 21.31
N TYR A 188 -15.25 15.92 20.61
CA TYR A 188 -13.99 16.43 20.06
C TYR A 188 -13.75 15.89 18.65
N VAL A 189 -12.96 16.61 17.88
CA VAL A 189 -12.51 16.16 16.56
C VAL A 189 -11.37 15.15 16.76
N HIS A 190 -11.55 13.95 16.25
CA HIS A 190 -10.57 12.88 16.38
C HIS A 190 -9.65 12.83 15.15
N ILE A 191 -8.36 13.09 15.37
CA ILE A 191 -7.30 13.04 14.36
C ILE A 191 -6.62 11.67 14.46
N LEU A 192 -6.62 10.91 13.39
CA LEU A 192 -6.07 9.56 13.34
C LEU A 192 -4.83 9.50 12.41
N PHE A 193 -3.76 8.94 12.93
CA PHE A 193 -2.61 8.48 12.14
C PHE A 193 -2.51 6.96 12.23
N LEU A 194 -2.40 6.30 11.07
CA LEU A 194 -2.20 4.85 10.96
C LEU A 194 -0.94 4.53 10.17
N GLY A 195 0.07 3.94 10.80
CA GLY A 195 1.30 3.51 10.13
C GLY A 195 2.50 3.40 11.06
N ARG A 196 3.62 2.93 10.52
CA ARG A 196 4.85 2.80 11.30
C ARG A 196 5.32 4.17 11.81
N ILE A 197 5.44 4.30 13.11
CA ILE A 197 5.85 5.55 13.78
C ILE A 197 7.34 5.78 13.54
N GLY A 198 7.70 6.95 13.01
CA GLY A 198 9.09 7.36 12.74
C GLY A 198 9.19 8.45 11.68
N ASP A 199 10.44 8.85 11.39
CA ASP A 199 10.76 10.00 10.50
C ASP A 199 10.18 9.86 9.10
N ARG A 200 10.28 8.69 8.48
CA ARG A 200 9.79 8.47 7.12
C ARG A 200 8.29 8.76 6.97
N LYS A 201 7.52 8.51 8.02
CA LYS A 201 6.07 8.75 8.05
C LYS A 201 5.70 10.15 8.56
N GLY A 202 6.69 10.99 8.87
CA GLY A 202 6.48 12.38 9.29
C GLY A 202 5.88 12.53 10.68
N VAL A 203 6.00 11.52 11.55
CA VAL A 203 5.45 11.61 12.92
C VAL A 203 6.08 12.74 13.73
N PRO A 204 7.40 13.01 13.67
CA PRO A 204 7.97 14.19 14.33
C PRO A 204 7.36 15.51 13.88
N GLN A 205 7.03 15.66 12.59
CA GLN A 205 6.38 16.84 12.01
C GLN A 205 4.91 16.92 12.43
N LEU A 206 4.22 15.79 12.50
CA LEU A 206 2.85 15.72 12.99
C LEU A 206 2.76 16.19 14.45
N LEU A 207 3.65 15.72 15.32
CA LEU A 207 3.68 16.14 16.73
C LEU A 207 3.96 17.64 16.86
N GLU A 208 4.85 18.19 16.06
CA GLU A 208 5.11 19.63 16.02
C GLU A 208 3.88 20.43 15.54
N ALA A 209 3.20 19.96 14.51
CA ALA A 209 1.98 20.60 14.02
C ALA A 209 0.86 20.56 15.07
N LEU A 210 0.65 19.42 15.75
CA LEU A 210 -0.30 19.27 16.83
C LEU A 210 0.03 20.17 18.02
N HIS A 211 1.31 20.37 18.34
CA HIS A 211 1.75 21.33 19.36
C HIS A 211 1.37 22.77 18.95
N ARG A 212 1.63 23.18 17.72
CA ARG A 212 1.25 24.52 17.23
C ARG A 212 -0.26 24.74 17.21
N MET A 213 -1.04 23.66 17.10
CA MET A 213 -2.49 23.66 17.23
C MET A 213 -2.99 23.72 18.69
N SER A 214 -2.12 23.73 19.70
CA SER A 214 -2.54 23.70 21.12
C SER A 214 -3.58 24.76 21.49
N PRO A 215 -3.57 26.00 20.91
CA PRO A 215 -4.62 26.99 21.17
C PRO A 215 -6.00 26.59 20.61
N VAL A 216 -6.05 25.77 19.56
CA VAL A 216 -7.30 25.22 19.01
C VAL A 216 -7.88 24.22 20.02
N LYS A 217 -9.15 24.40 20.37
CA LYS A 217 -9.82 23.54 21.34
C LYS A 217 -10.50 22.35 20.65
N ASN A 218 -10.91 21.37 21.46
CA ASN A 218 -11.79 20.27 21.05
C ASN A 218 -11.21 19.33 19.99
N TRP A 219 -9.92 18.98 20.09
CA TRP A 219 -9.33 17.89 19.32
C TRP A 219 -8.61 16.88 20.21
N ARG A 220 -8.54 15.65 19.77
CA ARG A 220 -7.69 14.58 20.28
C ARG A 220 -7.03 13.86 19.11
N ALA A 221 -5.92 13.19 19.35
CA ALA A 221 -5.24 12.41 18.32
C ALA A 221 -4.96 10.98 18.79
N THR A 222 -5.03 10.04 17.85
CA THR A 222 -4.51 8.68 18.02
C THR A 222 -3.43 8.43 16.98
N ILE A 223 -2.23 8.08 17.44
CA ILE A 223 -1.07 7.74 16.59
C ILE A 223 -0.80 6.26 16.78
N ALA A 224 -1.37 5.43 15.89
CA ALA A 224 -1.35 3.98 15.96
C ALA A 224 -0.34 3.37 14.97
N GLY A 225 0.47 2.45 15.46
CA GLY A 225 1.46 1.70 14.70
C GLY A 225 2.66 1.26 15.54
N ASP A 226 3.47 0.39 14.95
CA ASP A 226 4.77 0.00 15.48
C ASP A 226 5.85 1.06 15.22
N GLY A 227 7.09 0.77 15.62
CA GLY A 227 8.24 1.64 15.36
C GLY A 227 8.69 2.43 16.58
N GLU A 228 8.92 3.74 16.40
CA GLU A 228 9.53 4.62 17.41
C GLU A 228 8.51 5.18 18.42
N VAL A 229 7.63 4.31 18.95
CA VAL A 229 6.51 4.68 19.84
C VAL A 229 6.98 5.47 21.07
N GLU A 230 8.00 4.97 21.77
CA GLU A 230 8.50 5.61 22.98
C GLU A 230 9.19 6.97 22.71
N ALA A 231 9.86 7.11 21.58
CA ALA A 231 10.42 8.39 21.15
C ALA A 231 9.28 9.40 20.87
N ALA A 232 8.20 8.97 20.21
CA ALA A 232 7.05 9.81 19.95
C ALA A 232 6.31 10.22 21.26
N ARG A 233 6.16 9.31 22.22
CA ARG A 233 5.62 9.62 23.57
C ARG A 233 6.45 10.68 24.30
N LYS A 234 7.78 10.49 24.34
CA LYS A 234 8.70 11.46 24.97
C LYS A 234 8.62 12.83 24.30
N LYS A 235 8.55 12.86 22.96
CA LYS A 235 8.42 14.12 22.21
C LYS A 235 7.09 14.80 22.48
N SER A 236 5.97 14.09 22.53
CA SER A 236 4.66 14.66 22.84
C SER A 236 4.61 15.26 24.27
N ALA A 237 5.25 14.60 25.25
CA ALA A 237 5.37 15.10 26.61
C ALA A 237 6.23 16.38 26.67
N ALA A 238 7.36 16.41 25.98
CA ALA A 238 8.22 17.59 25.90
C ALA A 238 7.53 18.80 25.23
N LEU A 239 6.61 18.52 24.29
CA LEU A 239 5.78 19.53 23.62
C LEU A 239 4.52 19.93 24.44
N GLY A 240 4.24 19.29 25.59
CA GLY A 240 3.10 19.60 26.45
C GLY A 240 1.74 19.21 25.86
N ILE A 241 1.67 18.20 25.01
CA ILE A 241 0.44 17.73 24.34
C ILE A 241 0.12 16.25 24.60
N ALA A 242 0.83 15.63 25.53
CA ALA A 242 0.69 14.18 25.79
C ALA A 242 -0.71 13.77 26.27
N ASP A 243 -1.43 14.65 26.96
CA ASP A 243 -2.78 14.45 27.46
C ASP A 243 -3.86 14.39 26.38
N ARG A 244 -3.53 14.88 25.16
CA ARG A 244 -4.40 14.88 23.99
C ARG A 244 -4.09 13.76 22.99
N ILE A 245 -3.03 12.98 23.20
CA ILE A 245 -2.55 12.01 22.20
C ILE A 245 -2.48 10.60 22.79
N ALA A 246 -3.19 9.67 22.17
CA ALA A 246 -3.08 8.24 22.45
C ALA A 246 -2.07 7.57 21.51
N PHE A 247 -1.23 6.69 22.08
CA PHE A 247 -0.28 5.85 21.34
C PHE A 247 -0.55 4.37 21.67
N PRO A 248 -1.49 3.69 21.03
CA PRO A 248 -1.80 2.28 21.32
C PRO A 248 -0.69 1.31 20.88
N GLY A 249 0.27 1.77 20.08
CA GLY A 249 1.24 0.88 19.43
C GLY A 249 0.64 0.22 18.20
N TRP A 250 1.11 -0.98 17.87
CA TRP A 250 0.53 -1.76 16.77
C TRP A 250 -0.90 -2.22 17.12
N VAL A 251 -1.80 -2.08 16.16
CA VAL A 251 -3.23 -2.42 16.30
C VAL A 251 -3.64 -3.43 15.24
N GLY A 252 -4.53 -4.36 15.61
CA GLY A 252 -5.10 -5.35 14.70
C GLY A 252 -6.16 -4.77 13.74
N PRO A 253 -6.63 -5.57 12.77
CA PRO A 253 -7.62 -5.12 11.79
C PRO A 253 -8.92 -4.60 12.42
N ASP A 254 -9.43 -5.27 13.46
CA ASP A 254 -10.67 -4.87 14.15
C ASP A 254 -10.51 -3.54 14.89
N ASP A 255 -9.35 -3.34 15.53
CA ASP A 255 -9.02 -2.07 16.19
C ASP A 255 -8.84 -0.95 15.16
N VAL A 256 -8.21 -1.24 14.00
CA VAL A 256 -8.10 -0.30 12.88
C VAL A 256 -9.48 0.14 12.40
N ALA A 257 -10.41 -0.81 12.21
CA ALA A 257 -11.79 -0.51 11.81
C ALA A 257 -12.50 0.39 12.84
N SER A 258 -12.35 0.10 14.14
CA SER A 258 -12.90 0.91 15.23
C SER A 258 -12.30 2.31 15.27
N LEU A 259 -10.98 2.44 15.10
CA LEU A 259 -10.31 3.74 15.10
C LEU A 259 -10.75 4.58 13.89
N ILE A 260 -10.87 3.98 12.72
CA ILE A 260 -11.36 4.66 11.51
C ILE A 260 -12.81 5.11 11.70
N SER A 261 -13.67 4.26 12.22
CA SER A 261 -15.09 4.59 12.48
C SER A 261 -15.25 5.77 13.44
N SER A 262 -14.37 5.91 14.44
CA SER A 262 -14.41 6.98 15.43
C SER A 262 -13.62 8.23 15.04
N ALA A 263 -12.85 8.20 13.96
CA ALA A 263 -12.03 9.34 13.54
C ALA A 263 -12.83 10.33 12.67
N ASP A 264 -12.43 11.59 12.67
CA ASP A 264 -12.94 12.65 11.79
C ASP A 264 -11.95 13.01 10.69
N ILE A 265 -10.67 12.92 11.02
CA ILE A 265 -9.55 13.30 10.14
C ILE A 265 -8.55 12.15 10.12
N LEU A 266 -8.16 11.71 8.91
CA LEU A 266 -6.96 10.88 8.75
C LEU A 266 -5.80 11.78 8.33
N VAL A 267 -4.65 11.65 9.00
CA VAL A 267 -3.44 12.41 8.65
C VAL A 267 -2.26 11.48 8.38
N LEU A 268 -1.59 11.67 7.22
CA LEU A 268 -0.41 10.91 6.84
C LEU A 268 0.65 11.82 6.16
N PRO A 269 1.48 12.54 6.94
CA PRO A 269 2.45 13.51 6.44
C PRO A 269 3.79 12.85 6.05
N SER A 270 3.74 11.78 5.31
CA SER A 270 4.89 10.93 4.95
C SER A 270 5.86 11.62 4.00
N PHE A 271 7.16 11.28 4.11
CA PHE A 271 8.20 11.68 3.15
C PHE A 271 8.33 10.72 1.96
N ALA A 272 7.87 9.48 2.11
CA ALA A 272 7.92 8.49 1.03
C ALA A 272 6.84 7.42 1.22
N GLU A 273 6.01 7.26 0.18
CA GLU A 273 5.01 6.21 0.03
C GLU A 273 5.06 5.63 -1.39
N ASN A 274 4.44 4.47 -1.55
CA ASN A 274 4.00 4.04 -2.87
C ASN A 274 2.54 4.46 -3.06
N LEU A 275 1.59 3.70 -2.50
CA LEU A 275 0.20 4.09 -2.32
C LEU A 275 -0.27 3.55 -0.96
N PRO A 276 -0.42 4.41 0.07
CA PRO A 276 -0.63 3.96 1.44
C PRO A 276 -2.05 3.46 1.67
N MET A 277 -2.18 2.24 2.20
CA MET A 277 -3.47 1.61 2.53
C MET A 277 -4.30 2.46 3.50
N SER A 278 -3.66 3.05 4.52
CA SER A 278 -4.37 3.89 5.50
C SER A 278 -5.08 5.09 4.89
N VAL A 279 -4.51 5.69 3.83
CA VAL A 279 -5.17 6.78 3.09
C VAL A 279 -6.41 6.24 2.38
N ILE A 280 -6.31 5.11 1.69
CA ILE A 280 -7.44 4.49 0.98
C ILE A 280 -8.53 4.09 1.99
N GLU A 281 -8.15 3.50 3.13
CA GLU A 281 -9.07 3.13 4.22
C GLU A 281 -9.80 4.35 4.79
N GLY A 282 -9.10 5.47 5.01
CA GLY A 282 -9.70 6.73 5.44
C GLY A 282 -10.65 7.31 4.39
N MET A 283 -10.29 7.24 3.10
CA MET A 283 -11.16 7.66 2.00
C MET A 283 -12.42 6.80 1.91
N ALA A 284 -12.29 5.49 2.06
CA ALA A 284 -13.41 4.55 2.09
C ALA A 284 -14.43 4.86 3.19
N ALA A 285 -13.94 5.27 4.34
CA ALA A 285 -14.75 5.66 5.51
C ALA A 285 -15.30 7.08 5.43
N GLY A 286 -14.93 7.88 4.44
CA GLY A 286 -15.36 9.28 4.32
C GLY A 286 -14.70 10.22 5.31
N LEU A 287 -13.50 9.91 5.80
CA LEU A 287 -12.72 10.82 6.63
C LEU A 287 -12.18 11.99 5.80
N ALA A 288 -12.02 13.15 6.43
CA ALA A 288 -11.24 14.23 5.85
C ALA A 288 -9.76 13.85 5.86
N VAL A 289 -9.17 13.60 4.70
CA VAL A 289 -7.79 13.13 4.58
C VAL A 289 -6.83 14.31 4.44
N VAL A 290 -5.76 14.33 5.24
CA VAL A 290 -4.59 15.21 5.06
C VAL A 290 -3.38 14.33 4.75
N ALA A 291 -2.77 14.50 3.60
CA ALA A 291 -1.63 13.71 3.18
C ALA A 291 -0.58 14.55 2.45
N THR A 292 0.58 13.98 2.21
CA THR A 292 1.61 14.58 1.37
C THR A 292 1.54 14.04 -0.05
N PRO A 293 1.87 14.84 -1.09
CA PRO A 293 1.85 14.44 -2.49
C PRO A 293 3.07 13.57 -2.84
N VAL A 294 3.17 12.39 -2.22
CA VAL A 294 4.28 11.45 -2.43
C VAL A 294 3.78 10.12 -2.98
N GLY A 295 4.59 9.50 -3.84
CA GLY A 295 4.21 8.25 -4.51
C GLY A 295 3.01 8.45 -5.44
N ALA A 296 1.97 7.65 -5.26
CA ALA A 296 0.74 7.71 -6.03
C ALA A 296 -0.41 8.41 -5.28
N VAL A 297 -0.12 9.17 -4.21
CA VAL A 297 -1.16 9.87 -3.43
C VAL A 297 -1.88 10.92 -4.28
N GLU A 298 -1.16 11.67 -5.14
CA GLU A 298 -1.75 12.65 -6.06
C GLU A 298 -2.62 12.02 -7.17
N ASP A 299 -2.52 10.71 -7.37
CA ASP A 299 -3.39 10.02 -8.33
C ASP A 299 -4.77 9.73 -7.76
N ILE A 300 -4.93 9.75 -6.43
CA ILE A 300 -6.18 9.45 -5.73
C ILE A 300 -6.73 10.63 -4.91
N ILE A 301 -5.92 11.61 -4.54
CA ILE A 301 -6.38 12.81 -3.83
C ILE A 301 -6.26 14.04 -4.75
N THR A 302 -7.38 14.70 -4.98
CA THR A 302 -7.42 16.04 -5.56
C THR A 302 -7.51 17.06 -4.43
N ASP A 303 -6.49 17.92 -4.32
CA ASP A 303 -6.41 18.92 -3.25
C ASP A 303 -7.65 19.81 -3.18
N GLY A 304 -8.17 20.00 -1.97
CA GLY A 304 -9.37 20.79 -1.70
C GLY A 304 -10.69 20.13 -2.16
N GLN A 305 -10.67 18.94 -2.79
CA GLN A 305 -11.87 18.23 -3.26
C GLN A 305 -12.08 16.89 -2.53
N SER A 306 -11.11 16.00 -2.56
CA SER A 306 -11.14 14.66 -1.91
C SER A 306 -10.14 14.52 -0.77
N GLY A 307 -9.50 15.61 -0.34
CA GLY A 307 -8.55 15.69 0.76
C GLY A 307 -7.78 17.00 0.69
N LEU A 308 -6.82 17.16 1.59
CA LEU A 308 -5.86 18.25 1.58
C LEU A 308 -4.44 17.69 1.37
N LEU A 309 -3.69 18.28 0.45
CA LEU A 309 -2.30 17.93 0.20
C LEU A 309 -1.38 19.00 0.80
N VAL A 310 -0.42 18.57 1.61
CA VAL A 310 0.57 19.44 2.25
C VAL A 310 1.99 19.03 1.83
N PRO A 311 2.93 19.95 1.59
CA PRO A 311 4.29 19.59 1.22
C PRO A 311 4.96 18.73 2.30
N PRO A 312 5.75 17.70 1.93
CA PRO A 312 6.48 16.90 2.89
C PRO A 312 7.40 17.75 3.78
N GLY A 313 7.29 17.58 5.09
CA GLY A 313 8.11 18.32 6.06
C GLY A 313 7.62 19.75 6.39
N ASP A 314 6.63 20.27 5.69
CA ASP A 314 6.06 21.59 5.97
C ASP A 314 5.11 21.54 7.16
N VAL A 315 5.66 21.79 8.35
CA VAL A 315 4.91 21.81 9.60
C VAL A 315 3.86 22.90 9.62
N THR A 316 4.11 24.06 8.99
CA THR A 316 3.17 25.19 8.96
C THR A 316 1.94 24.85 8.12
N ALA A 317 2.14 24.36 6.91
CA ALA A 317 1.04 23.92 6.05
C ALA A 317 0.23 22.78 6.68
N LEU A 318 0.90 21.84 7.38
CA LEU A 318 0.24 20.77 8.11
C LEU A 318 -0.60 21.29 9.29
N THR A 319 -0.07 22.25 10.05
CA THR A 319 -0.78 22.92 11.15
C THR A 319 -2.03 23.61 10.63
N ASP A 320 -1.90 24.41 9.56
CA ASP A 320 -3.01 25.16 8.96
C ASP A 320 -4.10 24.22 8.41
N ALA A 321 -3.70 23.16 7.72
CA ALA A 321 -4.64 22.17 7.20
C ALA A 321 -5.44 21.49 8.32
N LEU A 322 -4.77 21.02 9.39
CA LEU A 322 -5.42 20.38 10.53
C LEU A 322 -6.29 21.37 11.29
N SER A 323 -5.84 22.59 11.57
CA SER A 323 -6.62 23.64 12.26
C SER A 323 -7.92 23.94 11.52
N ARG A 324 -7.82 24.18 10.20
CA ARG A 324 -9.00 24.42 9.35
C ARG A 324 -10.00 23.28 9.39
N LEU A 325 -9.52 22.02 9.43
CA LEU A 325 -10.40 20.86 9.51
C LEU A 325 -11.02 20.71 10.92
N VAL A 326 -10.29 21.02 11.99
CA VAL A 326 -10.84 20.97 13.35
C VAL A 326 -11.95 22.01 13.52
N GLU A 327 -11.74 23.21 13.01
CA GLU A 327 -12.67 24.35 13.18
C GLU A 327 -13.86 24.34 12.21
N ASN A 328 -13.78 23.57 11.09
CA ASN A 328 -14.79 23.62 10.04
C ASN A 328 -15.40 22.24 9.74
N PRO A 329 -16.50 21.85 10.41
CA PRO A 329 -17.18 20.58 10.18
C PRO A 329 -17.75 20.44 8.77
N ALA A 330 -18.20 21.54 8.15
CA ALA A 330 -18.70 21.50 6.78
C ALA A 330 -17.59 21.18 5.78
N LEU A 331 -16.37 21.67 6.00
CA LEU A 331 -15.20 21.33 5.19
C LEU A 331 -14.84 19.84 5.35
N ARG A 332 -14.84 19.32 6.60
CA ARG A 332 -14.61 17.87 6.84
C ARG A 332 -15.61 17.01 6.06
N ALA A 333 -16.91 17.32 6.21
CA ALA A 333 -17.97 16.56 5.55
C ALA A 333 -17.83 16.59 4.02
N ARG A 334 -17.52 17.78 3.43
CA ARG A 334 -17.33 17.93 1.99
C ARG A 334 -16.15 17.14 1.46
N LEU A 335 -14.99 17.22 2.14
CA LEU A 335 -13.78 16.48 1.73
C LEU A 335 -13.96 14.97 1.92
N GLY A 336 -14.59 14.54 3.01
CA GLY A 336 -14.91 13.14 3.24
C GLY A 336 -15.85 12.56 2.18
N ALA A 337 -16.88 13.30 1.79
CA ALA A 337 -17.77 12.89 0.70
C ALA A 337 -17.02 12.77 -0.64
N GLY A 338 -16.13 13.73 -0.95
CA GLY A 338 -15.26 13.66 -2.12
C GLY A 338 -14.30 12.48 -2.09
N ALA A 339 -13.69 12.20 -0.94
CA ALA A 339 -12.83 11.03 -0.73
C ALA A 339 -13.57 9.71 -0.98
N MET A 340 -14.75 9.57 -0.40
CA MET A 340 -15.60 8.38 -0.57
C MET A 340 -16.05 8.19 -2.02
N ALA A 341 -16.34 9.27 -2.75
CA ALA A 341 -16.69 9.20 -4.17
C ALA A 341 -15.54 8.63 -5.00
N VAL A 342 -14.30 9.13 -4.78
CA VAL A 342 -13.10 8.59 -5.45
C VAL A 342 -12.85 7.13 -5.08
N HIS A 343 -13.03 6.76 -3.79
CA HIS A 343 -12.87 5.37 -3.36
C HIS A 343 -13.84 4.44 -4.11
N ARG A 344 -15.13 4.77 -4.14
CA ARG A 344 -16.16 3.97 -4.83
C ARG A 344 -15.92 3.85 -6.33
N GLU A 345 -15.43 4.90 -6.96
CA GLU A 345 -15.17 4.89 -8.40
C GLU A 345 -13.94 4.07 -8.79
N ARG A 346 -12.87 4.08 -7.95
CA ARG A 346 -11.54 3.66 -8.41
C ARG A 346 -10.77 2.75 -7.46
N LEU A 347 -11.17 2.63 -6.19
CA LEU A 347 -10.37 2.02 -5.14
C LEU A 347 -11.11 0.92 -4.38
N GLU A 348 -12.28 0.49 -4.88
CA GLU A 348 -12.98 -0.68 -4.34
C GLU A 348 -12.28 -1.97 -4.72
N LEU A 349 -12.43 -2.98 -3.87
CA LEU A 349 -11.72 -4.25 -4.00
C LEU A 349 -12.18 -5.08 -5.20
N ALA A 350 -13.47 -5.07 -5.54
CA ALA A 350 -14.00 -5.86 -6.64
C ALA A 350 -13.42 -5.46 -8.02
N PRO A 351 -13.37 -4.16 -8.42
CA PRO A 351 -12.68 -3.74 -9.63
C PRO A 351 -11.17 -4.02 -9.60
N PHE A 352 -10.52 -3.92 -8.43
CA PHE A 352 -9.11 -4.27 -8.27
C PHE A 352 -8.85 -5.73 -8.62
N VAL A 353 -9.69 -6.66 -8.11
CA VAL A 353 -9.58 -8.10 -8.42
C VAL A 353 -9.73 -8.32 -9.92
N GLY A 354 -10.73 -7.71 -10.57
CA GLY A 354 -10.92 -7.79 -12.01
C GLY A 354 -9.68 -7.33 -12.78
N ALA A 355 -9.13 -6.14 -12.43
CA ALA A 355 -7.91 -5.62 -13.05
C ALA A 355 -6.68 -6.51 -12.84
N ILE A 356 -6.56 -7.19 -11.70
CA ILE A 356 -5.49 -8.16 -11.45
C ILE A 356 -5.69 -9.43 -12.29
N CYS A 357 -6.92 -9.93 -12.42
CA CYS A 357 -7.24 -11.08 -13.27
C CYS A 357 -6.96 -10.80 -14.76
N ASP A 358 -7.25 -9.60 -15.24
CA ASP A 358 -6.99 -9.19 -16.63
C ASP A 358 -5.47 -9.15 -16.97
N VAL A 359 -4.64 -9.05 -15.94
CA VAL A 359 -3.17 -9.06 -16.08
C VAL A 359 -2.62 -10.49 -16.11
N TRP A 360 -3.34 -11.45 -15.57
CA TRP A 360 -2.94 -12.86 -15.54
C TRP A 360 -3.34 -13.60 -16.81
#